data_2fa244987ce497aa41ce72e56adfc971
#
_entry.id   2fa244987ce497aa41ce72e56adfc971
#
_cell.length_a   1.000
_cell.length_b   1.000
_cell.length_c   1.000
_cell.angle_alpha   90.00
_cell.angle_beta   90.00
_cell.angle_gamma   90.00
#
_symmetry.space_group_name_H-M   'P 1'
#
loop_
_entity.id
_entity.type
_entity.pdbx_description
1 polymer ?
#
loop_
_entity_poly.entity_id
_entity_poly.type
_entity_poly.pdbx_seq_one_letter_code
_entity_poly.pdbx_strand_id
1 'polypeptide(L)'
;VAFHPSRWANEYRRWLDDIRDWPISRQLWWGHRIPVWYPVDADGVRDEEAFVVSVDSPGPGYEQDEDVLDTWFSSWLWPFATLGWPEDTDALKAFYPGSVLVSGYDILFFWIARMIMAGTHFTGKAPFTDVFITGMIKDKQGRWMSKSLGNGIDPLDMIETYGADAVRYTLAKLCAQGQDIKLDPAAFEGGRNFANKVWNASRVFGRFLDRDAAGRPTDDLRRARAFADLDLSERWLLTRLHETVGAVTEALDKYRISEAAQLAYDFVWRDFCDWYLEVSKAPHGETPDRETLA
;
A
#
# COMPACT_ATOMS: atom_id res chain seq x y z
N VAL A 1 7.38 -11.45 12.66
CA VAL A 1 6.46 -10.73 11.77
C VAL A 1 5.26 -10.26 12.58
N ALA A 2 4.99 -8.95 12.56
CA ALA A 2 3.79 -8.38 13.15
C ALA A 2 2.66 -8.28 12.12
N PHE A 3 1.42 -8.56 12.53
CA PHE A 3 0.24 -8.47 11.65
C PHE A 3 -0.66 -7.31 12.06
N HIS A 4 -1.08 -6.52 11.09
CA HIS A 4 -1.99 -5.38 11.26
C HIS A 4 -3.25 -5.55 10.41
N PRO A 5 -4.44 -5.75 11.06
CA PRO A 5 -4.68 -5.88 12.49
C PRO A 5 -4.19 -7.24 13.06
N SER A 6 -3.89 -7.23 14.35
CA SER A 6 -3.27 -8.37 15.08
C SER A 6 -4.09 -9.67 15.06
N ARG A 7 -5.40 -9.59 14.82
CA ARG A 7 -6.26 -10.78 14.69
C ARG A 7 -5.76 -11.79 13.65
N TRP A 8 -5.12 -11.31 12.58
CA TRP A 8 -4.61 -12.16 11.50
C TRP A 8 -3.42 -13.02 11.92
N ALA A 9 -2.71 -12.63 12.98
CA ALA A 9 -1.67 -13.47 13.56
C ALA A 9 -2.26 -14.78 14.15
N ASN A 10 -3.48 -14.70 14.71
CA ASN A 10 -4.15 -15.89 15.25
C ASN A 10 -4.65 -16.80 14.12
N GLU A 11 -5.18 -16.22 13.04
CA GLU A 11 -5.58 -16.98 11.85
C GLU A 11 -4.37 -17.68 11.20
N TYR A 12 -3.26 -16.95 11.05
CA TYR A 12 -2.01 -17.49 10.53
C TYR A 12 -1.50 -18.64 11.39
N ARG A 13 -1.52 -18.51 12.72
CA ARG A 13 -1.08 -19.56 13.65
C ARG A 13 -1.95 -20.81 13.56
N ARG A 14 -3.29 -20.66 13.55
CA ARG A 14 -4.20 -21.79 13.39
C ARG A 14 -3.97 -22.57 12.09
N TRP A 15 -3.69 -21.84 11.01
CA TRP A 15 -3.41 -22.46 9.73
C TRP A 15 -2.10 -23.26 9.76
N LEU A 16 -1.06 -22.76 10.43
CA LEU A 16 0.20 -23.48 10.60
C LEU A 16 0.03 -24.73 11.48
N ASP A 17 -0.80 -24.66 12.52
CA ASP A 17 -1.05 -25.79 13.43
C ASP A 17 -1.77 -26.96 12.72
N ASP A 18 -2.55 -26.70 11.66
CA ASP A 18 -3.28 -27.70 10.84
C ASP A 18 -2.79 -27.68 9.37
N ILE A 19 -1.52 -27.40 9.16
CA ILE A 19 -0.97 -27.34 7.80
C ILE A 19 -1.01 -28.73 7.15
N ARG A 20 -1.45 -28.77 5.89
CA ARG A 20 -1.56 -29.99 5.08
C ARG A 20 -0.60 -29.94 3.91
N ASP A 21 -0.35 -31.12 3.33
CA ASP A 21 0.43 -31.25 2.11
C ASP A 21 -0.13 -30.34 1.01
N TRP A 22 0.77 -29.70 0.33
CA TRP A 22 0.44 -28.83 -0.78
C TRP A 22 0.93 -29.44 -2.09
N PRO A 23 0.03 -30.04 -2.90
CA PRO A 23 0.37 -30.46 -4.23
C PRO A 23 0.79 -29.26 -5.07
N ILE A 24 2.00 -29.29 -5.60
CA ILE A 24 2.59 -28.15 -6.34
C ILE A 24 2.48 -28.29 -7.86
N SER A 25 2.05 -29.45 -8.34
CA SER A 25 1.87 -29.74 -9.76
C SER A 25 0.54 -29.18 -10.28
N ARG A 26 0.58 -28.61 -11.49
CA ARG A 26 -0.59 -28.08 -12.21
C ARG A 26 -0.55 -28.51 -13.66
N GLN A 27 -1.70 -28.98 -14.16
CA GLN A 27 -1.92 -29.35 -15.56
C GLN A 27 -2.38 -28.11 -16.34
N LEU A 28 -1.44 -27.21 -16.57
CA LEU A 28 -1.69 -25.93 -17.29
C LEU A 28 -0.83 -25.88 -18.55
N TRP A 29 -1.35 -25.23 -19.56
CA TRP A 29 -0.64 -25.02 -20.83
C TRP A 29 0.56 -24.07 -20.72
N TRP A 30 0.55 -23.19 -19.73
CA TRP A 30 1.58 -22.18 -19.53
C TRP A 30 1.99 -22.13 -18.05
N GLY A 31 3.31 -22.08 -17.82
CA GLY A 31 3.87 -21.99 -16.47
C GLY A 31 5.34 -22.40 -16.42
N HIS A 32 5.89 -22.47 -15.22
CA HIS A 32 7.23 -23.01 -14.98
C HIS A 32 7.15 -24.52 -14.95
N ARG A 33 7.68 -25.16 -15.97
CA ARG A 33 7.71 -26.61 -16.07
C ARG A 33 8.48 -27.21 -14.89
N ILE A 34 7.96 -28.29 -14.30
CA ILE A 34 8.59 -28.94 -13.17
C ILE A 34 9.95 -29.48 -13.59
N PRO A 35 11.06 -29.14 -12.89
CA PRO A 35 12.41 -29.53 -13.26
C PRO A 35 12.73 -30.95 -12.77
N VAL A 36 11.85 -31.90 -13.05
CA VAL A 36 11.99 -33.32 -12.73
C VAL A 36 12.05 -34.12 -14.02
N TRP A 37 13.00 -35.03 -14.09
CA TRP A 37 13.25 -35.87 -15.24
C TRP A 37 13.16 -37.32 -14.82
N TYR A 38 12.44 -38.12 -15.58
CA TYR A 38 12.24 -39.54 -15.33
C TYR A 38 12.96 -40.36 -16.40
N PRO A 39 13.69 -41.44 -16.01
CA PRO A 39 14.23 -42.36 -16.99
C PRO A 39 13.10 -43.02 -17.78
N VAL A 40 13.32 -43.22 -19.07
CA VAL A 40 12.40 -43.88 -19.99
C VAL A 40 13.12 -45.10 -20.58
N ASP A 41 12.50 -46.24 -20.50
CA ASP A 41 13.02 -47.48 -21.04
C ASP A 41 12.90 -47.55 -22.58
N ALA A 42 13.39 -48.65 -23.19
CA ALA A 42 13.36 -48.86 -24.63
C ALA A 42 11.93 -48.92 -25.22
N ASP A 43 10.94 -49.26 -24.40
CA ASP A 43 9.53 -49.34 -24.76
C ASP A 43 8.79 -48.03 -24.51
N GLY A 44 9.49 -46.98 -24.05
CA GLY A 44 8.91 -45.64 -23.75
C GLY A 44 8.16 -45.58 -22.39
N VAL A 45 8.40 -46.53 -21.51
CA VAL A 45 7.77 -46.54 -20.18
C VAL A 45 8.63 -45.77 -19.20
N ARG A 46 8.00 -44.86 -18.50
CA ARG A 46 8.57 -43.97 -17.49
C ARG A 46 8.76 -44.67 -16.15
N ASP A 47 9.91 -44.53 -15.54
CA ASP A 47 10.14 -44.95 -14.16
C ASP A 47 9.93 -43.74 -13.22
N GLU A 48 8.79 -43.71 -12.57
CA GLU A 48 8.40 -42.59 -11.70
C GLU A 48 9.10 -42.61 -10.32
N GLU A 49 9.73 -43.74 -9.94
CA GLU A 49 10.45 -43.85 -8.68
C GLU A 49 11.92 -43.38 -8.82
N ALA A 50 12.49 -43.48 -10.03
CA ALA A 50 13.88 -43.10 -10.30
C ALA A 50 13.96 -41.76 -11.00
N PHE A 51 13.66 -40.67 -10.31
CA PHE A 51 13.69 -39.33 -10.89
C PHE A 51 14.97 -38.53 -10.58
N VAL A 52 15.28 -37.57 -11.46
CA VAL A 52 16.36 -36.60 -11.29
C VAL A 52 15.79 -35.18 -11.28
N VAL A 53 16.18 -34.37 -10.29
CA VAL A 53 15.84 -32.94 -10.23
C VAL A 53 16.96 -32.16 -10.87
N SER A 54 16.69 -31.52 -12.00
CA SER A 54 17.68 -30.72 -12.75
C SER A 54 16.99 -29.67 -13.62
N VAL A 55 17.58 -28.48 -13.72
CA VAL A 55 17.14 -27.43 -14.65
C VAL A 55 17.36 -27.88 -16.08
N ASP A 56 18.54 -28.49 -16.34
CA ASP A 56 18.93 -29.00 -17.65
C ASP A 56 18.63 -30.51 -17.77
N SER A 57 18.38 -30.95 -18.99
CA SER A 57 18.18 -32.39 -19.26
C SER A 57 19.38 -33.20 -18.81
N PRO A 58 19.19 -34.32 -18.07
CA PRO A 58 20.26 -35.24 -17.72
C PRO A 58 20.87 -35.98 -18.94
N GLY A 59 20.21 -35.94 -20.10
CA GLY A 59 20.65 -36.55 -21.32
C GLY A 59 19.61 -37.46 -21.99
N PRO A 60 20.04 -38.24 -23.03
CA PRO A 60 19.16 -39.17 -23.72
C PRO A 60 18.59 -40.24 -22.76
N GLY A 61 17.34 -40.62 -22.96
CA GLY A 61 16.64 -41.60 -22.13
C GLY A 61 15.96 -41.03 -20.89
N TYR A 62 15.83 -39.70 -20.81
CA TYR A 62 15.06 -39.03 -19.79
C TYR A 62 13.95 -38.19 -20.42
N GLU A 63 12.80 -38.16 -19.76
CA GLU A 63 11.65 -37.35 -20.12
C GLU A 63 11.33 -36.41 -18.96
N GLN A 64 11.13 -35.13 -19.28
CA GLN A 64 10.77 -34.13 -18.28
C GLN A 64 9.30 -34.24 -17.91
N ASP A 65 8.99 -34.01 -16.65
CA ASP A 65 7.61 -33.86 -16.16
C ASP A 65 6.81 -32.89 -17.05
N GLU A 66 5.58 -33.25 -17.41
CA GLU A 66 4.74 -32.44 -18.28
C GLU A 66 4.04 -31.30 -17.55
N ASP A 67 3.90 -31.44 -16.24
CA ASP A 67 3.20 -30.47 -15.39
C ASP A 67 4.04 -29.23 -15.15
N VAL A 68 3.35 -28.17 -14.73
CA VAL A 68 3.98 -26.92 -14.32
C VAL A 68 3.79 -26.69 -12.82
N LEU A 69 4.68 -25.90 -12.24
CA LEU A 69 4.61 -25.52 -10.83
C LEU A 69 3.40 -24.62 -10.57
N ASP A 70 2.77 -24.79 -9.42
CA ASP A 70 1.77 -23.89 -8.90
C ASP A 70 2.32 -22.45 -8.88
N THR A 71 1.49 -21.48 -9.26
CA THR A 71 1.81 -20.04 -9.23
C THR A 71 2.41 -19.60 -7.90
N TRP A 72 1.86 -20.12 -6.80
CA TRP A 72 2.34 -19.76 -5.46
C TRP A 72 3.72 -20.32 -5.14
N PHE A 73 4.15 -21.37 -5.82
CA PHE A 73 5.47 -21.98 -5.64
C PHE A 73 6.60 -21.06 -6.17
N SER A 74 6.38 -20.35 -7.26
CA SER A 74 7.35 -19.35 -7.73
C SER A 74 7.17 -18.01 -7.01
N SER A 75 5.94 -17.58 -6.74
CA SER A 75 5.68 -16.28 -6.12
C SER A 75 6.11 -16.17 -4.65
N TRP A 76 6.27 -17.30 -3.92
CA TRP A 76 6.82 -17.27 -2.55
C TRP A 76 8.28 -16.83 -2.46
N LEU A 77 9.02 -16.94 -3.57
CA LEU A 77 10.41 -16.51 -3.68
C LEU A 77 10.57 -14.99 -3.89
N TRP A 78 9.47 -14.30 -4.20
CA TRP A 78 9.48 -12.90 -4.61
C TRP A 78 10.28 -11.97 -3.69
N PRO A 79 10.17 -12.04 -2.34
CA PRO A 79 10.85 -11.09 -1.45
C PRO A 79 12.37 -11.09 -1.53
N PHE A 80 12.97 -12.18 -1.99
CA PHE A 80 14.42 -12.33 -2.05
C PHE A 80 14.95 -12.66 -3.46
N ALA A 81 14.20 -13.39 -4.28
CA ALA A 81 14.64 -13.70 -5.64
C ALA A 81 14.76 -12.45 -6.52
N THR A 82 13.83 -11.49 -6.38
CA THR A 82 13.87 -10.20 -7.11
C THR A 82 15.04 -9.31 -6.70
N LEU A 83 15.65 -9.59 -5.55
CA LEU A 83 16.84 -8.90 -5.06
C LEU A 83 18.16 -9.63 -5.42
N GLY A 84 18.05 -10.69 -6.22
CA GLY A 84 19.19 -11.42 -6.78
C GLY A 84 19.56 -12.71 -6.05
N TRP A 85 18.78 -13.16 -5.05
CA TRP A 85 19.01 -14.47 -4.46
C TRP A 85 18.98 -15.58 -5.55
N PRO A 86 19.88 -16.60 -5.54
CA PRO A 86 20.76 -16.99 -4.42
C PRO A 86 22.09 -16.23 -4.31
N GLU A 87 22.36 -15.28 -5.18
CA GLU A 87 23.57 -14.47 -5.13
C GLU A 87 23.59 -13.52 -3.93
N ASP A 88 24.78 -13.26 -3.38
CA ASP A 88 24.97 -12.31 -2.27
C ASP A 88 25.09 -10.86 -2.78
N THR A 89 23.98 -10.31 -3.29
CA THR A 89 23.94 -8.99 -3.92
C THR A 89 23.85 -7.85 -2.91
N ASP A 90 24.25 -6.65 -3.30
CA ASP A 90 24.10 -5.44 -2.48
C ASP A 90 22.62 -5.09 -2.30
N ALA A 91 21.76 -5.35 -3.29
CA ALA A 91 20.31 -5.16 -3.19
C ALA A 91 19.70 -6.08 -2.13
N LEU A 92 20.10 -7.35 -2.10
CA LEU A 92 19.63 -8.30 -1.09
C LEU A 92 20.06 -7.86 0.32
N LYS A 93 21.30 -7.41 0.50
CA LYS A 93 21.79 -6.90 1.78
C LYS A 93 21.07 -5.66 2.27
N ALA A 94 20.73 -4.76 1.34
CA ALA A 94 20.11 -3.48 1.66
C ALA A 94 18.60 -3.58 1.92
N PHE A 95 17.88 -4.44 1.18
CA PHE A 95 16.41 -4.43 1.14
C PHE A 95 15.75 -5.69 1.69
N TYR A 96 16.52 -6.72 2.05
CA TYR A 96 15.98 -7.92 2.69
C TYR A 96 16.43 -8.04 4.15
N PRO A 97 15.53 -8.23 5.11
CA PRO A 97 14.06 -8.28 5.00
C PRO A 97 13.43 -6.94 4.61
N GLY A 98 12.31 -7.00 3.89
CA GLY A 98 11.46 -5.83 3.65
C GLY A 98 10.81 -5.31 4.93
N SER A 99 10.44 -4.02 4.96
CA SER A 99 9.82 -3.42 6.15
C SER A 99 8.35 -3.81 6.28
N VAL A 100 7.55 -3.61 5.24
CA VAL A 100 6.09 -3.85 5.28
C VAL A 100 5.63 -4.55 4.02
N LEU A 101 4.85 -5.62 4.19
CA LEU A 101 4.06 -6.23 3.12
C LEU A 101 2.61 -5.78 3.25
N VAL A 102 2.04 -5.25 2.17
CA VAL A 102 0.61 -4.90 2.09
C VAL A 102 -0.10 -5.90 1.19
N SER A 103 -1.16 -6.54 1.69
CA SER A 103 -1.91 -7.55 0.92
C SER A 103 -3.34 -7.70 1.43
N GLY A 104 -4.21 -8.30 0.61
CA GLY A 104 -5.54 -8.73 1.04
C GLY A 104 -5.50 -10.00 1.88
N TYR A 105 -6.52 -10.21 2.70
CA TYR A 105 -6.63 -11.40 3.55
C TYR A 105 -6.91 -12.69 2.75
N ASP A 106 -7.44 -12.59 1.55
CA ASP A 106 -7.79 -13.71 0.68
C ASP A 106 -6.58 -14.54 0.24
N ILE A 107 -5.39 -13.91 0.19
CA ILE A 107 -4.14 -14.59 -0.15
C ILE A 107 -3.18 -14.74 1.05
N LEU A 108 -3.69 -14.61 2.28
CA LEU A 108 -2.89 -14.78 3.49
C LEU A 108 -2.17 -16.13 3.50
N PHE A 109 -2.91 -17.23 3.22
CA PHE A 109 -2.36 -18.58 3.26
C PHE A 109 -1.69 -18.99 1.95
N PHE A 110 -2.14 -18.42 0.84
CA PHE A 110 -1.59 -18.76 -0.46
C PHE A 110 -0.25 -18.08 -0.73
N TRP A 111 -0.07 -16.84 -0.28
CA TRP A 111 1.12 -16.07 -0.58
C TRP A 111 1.92 -15.66 0.67
N ILE A 112 1.30 -14.97 1.62
CA ILE A 112 2.02 -14.41 2.78
C ILE A 112 2.66 -15.51 3.62
N ALA A 113 1.87 -16.53 4.00
CA ALA A 113 2.35 -17.65 4.79
C ALA A 113 3.49 -18.37 4.07
N ARG A 114 3.35 -18.59 2.76
CA ARG A 114 4.37 -19.28 1.96
C ARG A 114 5.63 -18.45 1.79
N MET A 115 5.55 -17.12 1.62
CA MET A 115 6.73 -16.25 1.63
C MET A 115 7.48 -16.32 2.96
N ILE A 116 6.77 -16.36 4.10
CA ILE A 116 7.40 -16.49 5.42
C ILE A 116 8.10 -17.85 5.54
N MET A 117 7.47 -18.92 5.07
CA MET A 117 8.07 -20.27 5.07
C MET A 117 9.34 -20.29 4.20
N ALA A 118 9.25 -19.84 2.95
CA ALA A 118 10.39 -19.83 2.03
C ALA A 118 11.52 -18.92 2.52
N GLY A 119 11.21 -17.70 2.95
CA GLY A 119 12.20 -16.78 3.49
C GLY A 119 12.94 -17.36 4.69
N THR A 120 12.20 -17.94 5.64
CA THR A 120 12.80 -18.57 6.82
C THR A 120 13.65 -19.79 6.44
N HIS A 121 13.18 -20.61 5.49
CA HIS A 121 13.90 -21.81 5.06
C HIS A 121 15.17 -21.48 4.29
N PHE A 122 15.08 -20.63 3.28
CA PHE A 122 16.20 -20.38 2.35
C PHE A 122 17.19 -19.33 2.84
N THR A 123 16.76 -18.36 3.63
CA THR A 123 17.61 -17.24 4.08
C THR A 123 17.85 -17.21 5.58
N GLY A 124 17.14 -18.05 6.35
CA GLY A 124 17.19 -18.04 7.82
C GLY A 124 16.48 -16.84 8.46
N LYS A 125 15.80 -15.99 7.67
CA LYS A 125 15.14 -14.78 8.15
C LYS A 125 13.72 -14.66 7.62
N ALA A 126 12.81 -14.11 8.41
CA ALA A 126 11.48 -13.74 7.91
C ALA A 126 11.62 -12.67 6.81
N PRO A 127 10.80 -12.73 5.74
CA PRO A 127 10.99 -11.87 4.56
C PRO A 127 10.58 -10.41 4.77
N PHE A 128 9.83 -10.08 5.83
CA PHE A 128 9.37 -8.74 6.19
C PHE A 128 9.09 -8.66 7.69
N THR A 129 9.12 -7.45 8.24
CA THR A 129 8.87 -7.20 9.67
C THR A 129 7.38 -7.10 9.97
N ASP A 130 6.62 -6.46 9.08
CA ASP A 130 5.22 -6.14 9.25
C ASP A 130 4.38 -6.61 8.07
N VAL A 131 3.15 -7.02 8.35
CA VAL A 131 2.12 -7.36 7.35
C VAL A 131 0.89 -6.52 7.62
N PHE A 132 0.57 -5.63 6.69
CA PHE A 132 -0.67 -4.87 6.71
C PHE A 132 -1.72 -5.56 5.84
N ILE A 133 -2.75 -6.10 6.47
CA ILE A 133 -3.85 -6.79 5.78
C ILE A 133 -4.98 -5.81 5.51
N THR A 134 -5.19 -5.54 4.23
CA THR A 134 -6.30 -4.70 3.76
C THR A 134 -7.62 -5.46 3.73
N GLY A 135 -8.72 -4.73 3.82
CA GLY A 135 -10.03 -5.24 3.41
C GLY A 135 -10.14 -5.36 1.90
N MET A 136 -11.17 -6.06 1.45
CA MET A 136 -11.52 -6.20 0.04
C MET A 136 -12.54 -5.15 -0.39
N ILE A 137 -12.51 -4.80 -1.67
CA ILE A 137 -13.46 -3.84 -2.23
C ILE A 137 -14.72 -4.58 -2.72
N LYS A 138 -15.87 -4.13 -2.23
CA LYS A 138 -17.20 -4.60 -2.61
C LYS A 138 -17.97 -3.46 -3.29
N ASP A 139 -18.96 -3.82 -4.11
CA ASP A 139 -19.88 -2.83 -4.67
C ASP A 139 -20.79 -2.21 -3.57
N LYS A 140 -21.56 -1.19 -3.92
CA LYS A 140 -22.46 -0.50 -2.98
C LYS A 140 -23.51 -1.40 -2.36
N GLN A 141 -23.83 -2.55 -2.98
CA GLN A 141 -24.72 -3.58 -2.43
C GLN A 141 -24.00 -4.56 -1.52
N GLY A 142 -22.68 -4.44 -1.37
CA GLY A 142 -21.84 -5.32 -0.54
C GLY A 142 -21.46 -6.65 -1.21
N ARG A 143 -21.63 -6.77 -2.54
CA ARG A 143 -21.24 -7.95 -3.33
C ARG A 143 -19.78 -7.83 -3.75
N TRP A 144 -19.10 -8.95 -3.85
CA TRP A 144 -17.75 -9.00 -4.43
C TRP A 144 -17.73 -8.47 -5.86
N MET A 145 -16.75 -7.66 -6.18
CA MET A 145 -16.53 -7.24 -7.56
C MET A 145 -15.92 -8.37 -8.35
N SER A 146 -16.53 -8.70 -9.50
CA SER A 146 -16.01 -9.72 -10.41
C SER A 146 -16.28 -9.34 -11.86
N LYS A 147 -15.43 -9.85 -12.76
CA LYS A 147 -15.61 -9.65 -14.21
C LYS A 147 -16.93 -10.24 -14.69
N SER A 148 -17.34 -11.39 -14.15
CA SER A 148 -18.58 -12.07 -14.53
C SER A 148 -19.85 -11.32 -14.12
N LEU A 149 -19.80 -10.55 -13.04
CA LEU A 149 -20.92 -9.71 -12.58
C LEU A 149 -20.94 -8.32 -13.24
N GLY A 150 -19.86 -7.93 -13.92
CA GLY A 150 -19.74 -6.61 -14.54
C GLY A 150 -19.88 -5.44 -13.56
N ASN A 151 -19.65 -5.69 -12.27
CA ASN A 151 -19.75 -4.69 -11.19
C ASN A 151 -18.39 -4.14 -10.73
N GLY A 152 -17.33 -4.42 -11.47
CA GLY A 152 -15.99 -3.87 -11.24
C GLY A 152 -15.97 -2.37 -11.57
N ILE A 153 -15.22 -1.62 -10.78
CA ILE A 153 -14.94 -0.19 -11.02
C ILE A 153 -13.52 -0.09 -11.54
N ASP A 154 -13.35 0.45 -12.75
CA ASP A 154 -12.01 0.72 -13.27
C ASP A 154 -11.43 1.97 -12.58
N PRO A 155 -10.29 1.85 -11.89
CA PRO A 155 -9.67 2.99 -11.25
C PRO A 155 -9.23 4.07 -12.25
N LEU A 156 -8.92 3.73 -13.51
CA LEU A 156 -8.55 4.70 -14.53
C LEU A 156 -9.73 5.59 -14.91
N ASP A 157 -10.93 5.01 -15.08
CA ASP A 157 -12.15 5.78 -15.34
C ASP A 157 -12.47 6.73 -14.17
N MET A 158 -12.20 6.31 -12.94
CA MET A 158 -12.37 7.15 -11.76
C MET A 158 -11.34 8.28 -11.72
N ILE A 159 -10.10 8.01 -12.09
CA ILE A 159 -9.04 9.02 -12.19
C ILE A 159 -9.39 10.05 -13.27
N GLU A 160 -9.89 9.62 -14.42
CA GLU A 160 -10.31 10.53 -15.49
C GLU A 160 -11.47 11.42 -15.06
N THR A 161 -12.43 10.88 -14.31
CA THR A 161 -13.64 11.59 -13.87
C THR A 161 -13.39 12.53 -12.69
N TYR A 162 -12.63 12.07 -11.69
CA TYR A 162 -12.51 12.76 -10.40
C TYR A 162 -11.10 13.29 -10.10
N GLY A 163 -10.09 12.82 -10.82
CA GLY A 163 -8.68 13.11 -10.57
C GLY A 163 -7.99 12.07 -9.66
N ALA A 164 -6.69 11.88 -9.87
CA ALA A 164 -5.89 10.88 -9.14
C ALA A 164 -5.86 11.12 -7.62
N ASP A 165 -5.76 12.38 -7.20
CA ASP A 165 -5.73 12.75 -5.77
C ASP A 165 -7.05 12.40 -5.09
N ALA A 166 -8.19 12.64 -5.76
CA ALA A 166 -9.51 12.28 -5.27
C ALA A 166 -9.65 10.78 -5.06
N VAL A 167 -9.20 9.98 -6.04
CA VAL A 167 -9.26 8.52 -5.97
C VAL A 167 -8.38 7.99 -4.84
N ARG A 168 -7.13 8.40 -4.76
CA ARG A 168 -6.18 7.96 -3.74
C ARG A 168 -6.62 8.36 -2.34
N TYR A 169 -7.03 9.61 -2.14
CA TYR A 169 -7.52 10.10 -0.85
C TYR A 169 -8.76 9.33 -0.40
N THR A 170 -9.73 9.14 -1.29
CA THR A 170 -10.98 8.43 -0.94
C THR A 170 -10.71 6.98 -0.55
N LEU A 171 -9.85 6.27 -1.30
CA LEU A 171 -9.47 4.90 -0.94
C LEU A 171 -8.76 4.84 0.42
N ALA A 172 -7.81 5.76 0.69
CA ALA A 172 -7.13 5.84 1.98
C ALA A 172 -8.14 6.10 3.12
N LYS A 173 -9.07 7.03 2.92
CA LYS A 173 -10.11 7.37 3.90
C LYS A 173 -11.07 6.21 4.18
N LEU A 174 -11.39 5.40 3.18
CA LEU A 174 -12.28 4.24 3.32
C LEU A 174 -11.57 2.98 3.85
N CYS A 175 -10.23 2.96 3.83
CA CYS A 175 -9.42 1.81 4.25
C CYS A 175 -9.39 1.69 5.78
N ALA A 176 -10.54 1.43 6.40
CA ALA A 176 -10.59 1.11 7.82
C ALA A 176 -9.91 -0.24 8.09
N GLN A 177 -9.07 -0.29 9.11
CA GLN A 177 -8.24 -1.45 9.41
C GLN A 177 -9.07 -2.73 9.59
N GLY A 178 -8.84 -3.71 8.72
CA GLY A 178 -9.46 -5.03 8.76
C GLY A 178 -10.94 -5.07 8.36
N GLN A 179 -11.47 -4.04 7.71
CA GLN A 179 -12.83 -4.01 7.19
C GLN A 179 -12.87 -3.96 5.68
N ASP A 180 -13.86 -4.62 5.09
CA ASP A 180 -14.13 -4.51 3.66
C ASP A 180 -14.70 -3.14 3.31
N ILE A 181 -14.32 -2.64 2.15
CA ILE A 181 -14.75 -1.33 1.64
C ILE A 181 -15.97 -1.55 0.76
N LYS A 182 -17.11 -0.98 1.14
CA LYS A 182 -18.26 -0.83 0.24
C LYS A 182 -18.06 0.45 -0.57
N LEU A 183 -17.67 0.29 -1.83
CA LEU A 183 -17.32 1.40 -2.69
C LEU A 183 -18.53 1.85 -3.52
N ASP A 184 -18.94 3.10 -3.31
CA ASP A 184 -19.83 3.83 -4.21
C ASP A 184 -18.98 4.88 -4.96
N PRO A 185 -19.01 4.91 -6.31
CA PRO A 185 -18.29 5.94 -7.09
C PRO A 185 -18.58 7.37 -6.66
N ALA A 186 -19.78 7.66 -6.13
CA ALA A 186 -20.11 8.97 -5.60
C ALA A 186 -19.22 9.42 -4.42
N ALA A 187 -18.57 8.49 -3.71
CA ALA A 187 -17.63 8.82 -2.64
C ALA A 187 -16.40 9.61 -3.13
N PHE A 188 -16.00 9.41 -4.41
CA PHE A 188 -14.86 10.12 -5.00
C PHE A 188 -15.12 11.62 -5.17
N GLU A 189 -16.39 12.04 -5.25
CA GLU A 189 -16.73 13.47 -5.29
C GLU A 189 -16.28 14.21 -4.03
N GLY A 190 -16.42 13.59 -2.85
CA GLY A 190 -15.92 14.13 -1.59
C GLY A 190 -14.39 14.32 -1.61
N GLY A 191 -13.65 13.34 -2.16
CA GLY A 191 -12.21 13.43 -2.36
C GLY A 191 -11.81 14.56 -3.32
N ARG A 192 -12.52 14.69 -4.44
CA ARG A 192 -12.30 15.79 -5.41
C ARG A 192 -12.53 17.16 -4.75
N ASN A 193 -13.62 17.30 -4.00
CA ASN A 193 -13.92 18.56 -3.32
C ASN A 193 -12.84 18.92 -2.29
N PHE A 194 -12.30 17.93 -1.58
CA PHE A 194 -11.18 18.15 -0.66
C PHE A 194 -9.91 18.58 -1.39
N ALA A 195 -9.51 17.87 -2.44
CA ALA A 195 -8.34 18.23 -3.24
C ALA A 195 -8.47 19.66 -3.81
N ASN A 196 -9.66 20.01 -4.31
CA ASN A 196 -9.94 21.37 -4.79
C ASN A 196 -9.88 22.41 -3.67
N LYS A 197 -10.36 22.08 -2.45
CA LYS A 197 -10.27 22.99 -1.30
C LYS A 197 -8.82 23.29 -0.94
N VAL A 198 -7.97 22.25 -0.88
CA VAL A 198 -6.52 22.39 -0.63
C VAL A 198 -5.86 23.25 -1.71
N TRP A 199 -6.15 22.96 -2.98
CA TRP A 199 -5.61 23.72 -4.10
C TRP A 199 -6.01 25.20 -4.05
N ASN A 200 -7.28 25.48 -3.79
CA ASN A 200 -7.77 26.86 -3.72
C ASN A 200 -7.18 27.60 -2.51
N ALA A 201 -7.04 26.95 -1.36
CA ALA A 201 -6.38 27.53 -0.20
C ALA A 201 -4.91 27.89 -0.51
N SER A 202 -4.17 26.98 -1.17
CA SER A 202 -2.78 27.27 -1.58
C SER A 202 -2.67 28.43 -2.58
N ARG A 203 -3.66 28.59 -3.47
CA ARG A 203 -3.71 29.74 -4.38
C ARG A 203 -3.97 31.06 -3.66
N VAL A 204 -4.82 31.07 -2.65
CA VAL A 204 -5.03 32.26 -1.82
C VAL A 204 -3.74 32.63 -1.12
N PHE A 205 -3.14 31.67 -0.42
CA PHE A 205 -1.85 31.85 0.23
C PHE A 205 -0.74 32.32 -0.73
N GLY A 206 -0.65 31.70 -1.91
CA GLY A 206 0.35 32.05 -2.93
C GLY A 206 0.29 33.49 -3.43
N ARG A 207 -0.82 34.25 -3.20
CA ARG A 207 -0.94 35.66 -3.54
C ARG A 207 -0.18 36.58 -2.57
N PHE A 208 0.06 36.12 -1.38
CA PHE A 208 0.77 36.86 -0.33
C PHE A 208 2.29 36.58 -0.32
N LEU A 209 2.75 35.64 -1.13
CA LEU A 209 4.17 35.33 -1.25
C LEU A 209 4.85 36.23 -2.25
N ASP A 210 5.95 36.91 -1.86
CA ASP A 210 6.84 37.55 -2.79
C ASP A 210 7.48 36.51 -3.71
N ARG A 211 7.60 36.91 -4.97
CA ARG A 211 8.20 36.04 -5.97
C ARG A 211 9.36 36.77 -6.63
N ASP A 212 10.43 36.02 -6.91
CA ASP A 212 11.52 36.50 -7.75
C ASP A 212 11.07 36.64 -9.22
N ALA A 213 11.95 37.18 -10.08
CA ALA A 213 11.69 37.34 -11.51
C ALA A 213 11.39 36.00 -12.24
N ALA A 214 11.73 34.85 -11.64
CA ALA A 214 11.41 33.50 -12.13
C ALA A 214 10.12 32.92 -11.51
N GLY A 215 9.38 33.70 -10.73
CA GLY A 215 8.13 33.29 -10.08
C GLY A 215 8.31 32.39 -8.86
N ARG A 216 9.51 32.24 -8.31
CA ARG A 216 9.78 31.42 -7.13
C ARG A 216 9.58 32.22 -5.85
N PRO A 217 9.03 31.65 -4.76
CA PRO A 217 8.93 32.34 -3.48
C PRO A 217 10.32 32.82 -3.03
N THR A 218 10.41 34.06 -2.57
CA THR A 218 11.64 34.60 -1.98
C THR A 218 11.82 34.10 -0.54
N ASP A 219 13.05 34.00 -0.10
CA ASP A 219 13.48 33.24 1.11
C ASP A 219 12.90 33.66 2.46
N ASP A 220 12.05 34.66 2.52
CA ASP A 220 11.52 35.15 3.81
C ASP A 220 10.52 34.18 4.50
N LEU A 221 10.11 33.11 3.82
CA LEU A 221 9.34 32.02 4.44
C LEU A 221 10.06 31.30 5.60
N ARG A 222 11.36 31.54 5.78
CA ARG A 222 12.16 30.93 6.86
C ARG A 222 12.30 31.80 8.11
N ARG A 223 11.81 33.03 8.09
CA ARG A 223 11.79 33.90 9.27
C ARG A 223 10.58 33.61 10.13
N ALA A 224 10.64 32.46 10.85
CA ALA A 224 9.64 32.20 11.87
C ALA A 224 9.72 33.26 12.97
N ARG A 225 8.61 33.95 13.22
CA ARG A 225 8.46 34.74 14.44
C ARG A 225 8.49 33.80 15.66
N ALA A 226 8.99 34.28 16.80
CA ALA A 226 8.90 33.51 18.04
C ALA A 226 7.42 33.26 18.39
N PHE A 227 7.07 32.08 18.89
CA PHE A 227 5.69 31.74 19.24
C PHE A 227 5.00 32.77 20.18
N ALA A 228 5.82 33.40 21.04
CA ALA A 228 5.35 34.46 21.95
C ALA A 228 4.92 35.74 21.23
N ASP A 229 5.45 36.02 20.03
CA ASP A 229 5.19 37.22 19.24
C ASP A 229 4.00 37.05 18.27
N LEU A 230 3.43 35.85 18.23
CA LEU A 230 2.27 35.54 17.42
C LEU A 230 0.98 36.01 18.08
N ASP A 231 0.00 36.37 17.27
CA ASP A 231 -1.34 36.69 17.80
C ASP A 231 -2.08 35.41 18.29
N LEU A 232 -3.28 35.60 18.83
CA LEU A 232 -4.06 34.50 19.37
C LEU A 232 -4.48 33.48 18.31
N SER A 233 -4.84 33.95 17.11
CA SER A 233 -5.30 33.09 16.03
C SER A 233 -4.15 32.27 15.43
N GLU A 234 -3.00 32.87 15.28
CA GLU A 234 -1.78 32.21 14.82
C GLU A 234 -1.31 31.14 15.82
N ARG A 235 -1.25 31.49 17.13
CA ARG A 235 -0.90 30.50 18.18
C ARG A 235 -1.89 29.36 18.24
N TRP A 236 -3.18 29.66 18.09
CA TRP A 236 -4.21 28.62 18.03
C TRP A 236 -3.99 27.69 16.84
N LEU A 237 -3.77 28.21 15.63
CA LEU A 237 -3.55 27.38 14.45
C LEU A 237 -2.31 26.51 14.58
N LEU A 238 -1.18 27.08 15.02
CA LEU A 238 0.06 26.31 15.22
C LEU A 238 -0.07 25.23 16.28
N THR A 239 -0.82 25.49 17.35
CA THR A 239 -1.15 24.48 18.36
C THR A 239 -1.95 23.35 17.75
N ARG A 240 -3.04 23.68 17.00
CA ARG A 240 -3.87 22.68 16.30
C ARG A 240 -3.05 21.88 15.28
N LEU A 241 -2.16 22.54 14.54
CA LEU A 241 -1.25 21.87 13.60
C LEU A 241 -0.34 20.88 14.33
N HIS A 242 0.28 21.29 15.41
CA HIS A 242 1.18 20.44 16.20
C HIS A 242 0.45 19.20 16.77
N GLU A 243 -0.74 19.39 17.34
CA GLU A 243 -1.57 18.31 17.82
C GLU A 243 -1.97 17.34 16.69
N THR A 244 -2.35 17.90 15.53
CA THR A 244 -2.73 17.12 14.35
C THR A 244 -1.54 16.30 13.80
N VAL A 245 -0.36 16.91 13.70
CA VAL A 245 0.85 16.21 13.26
C VAL A 245 1.15 15.03 14.19
N GLY A 246 1.07 15.23 15.50
CA GLY A 246 1.27 14.15 16.48
C GLY A 246 0.24 13.02 16.31
N ALA A 247 -1.04 13.37 16.19
CA ALA A 247 -2.13 12.40 16.03
C ALA A 247 -2.05 11.63 14.70
N VAL A 248 -1.73 12.32 13.60
CA VAL A 248 -1.55 11.69 12.28
C VAL A 248 -0.36 10.74 12.30
N THR A 249 0.77 11.15 12.87
CA THR A 249 1.96 10.30 13.02
C THR A 249 1.64 9.05 13.80
N GLU A 250 0.99 9.19 14.97
CA GLU A 250 0.57 8.05 15.78
C GLU A 250 -0.38 7.10 15.03
N ALA A 251 -1.32 7.66 14.26
CA ALA A 251 -2.25 6.86 13.47
C ALA A 251 -1.53 6.08 12.36
N LEU A 252 -0.56 6.70 11.67
CA LEU A 252 0.25 6.05 10.63
C LEU A 252 1.15 4.97 11.21
N ASP A 253 1.83 5.21 12.33
CA ASP A 253 2.67 4.25 13.03
C ASP A 253 1.90 3.00 13.47
N LYS A 254 0.60 3.16 13.72
CA LYS A 254 -0.34 2.07 14.06
C LYS A 254 -1.11 1.51 12.87
N TYR A 255 -0.73 1.87 11.65
CA TYR A 255 -1.43 1.46 10.40
C TYR A 255 -2.92 1.84 10.35
N ARG A 256 -3.34 2.91 11.06
CA ARG A 256 -4.70 3.43 11.05
C ARG A 256 -4.88 4.49 9.97
N ILE A 257 -4.73 4.06 8.70
CA ILE A 257 -4.65 4.95 7.53
C ILE A 257 -5.91 5.84 7.38
N SER A 258 -7.09 5.26 7.56
CA SER A 258 -8.38 5.99 7.48
C SER A 258 -8.47 7.11 8.52
N GLU A 259 -8.01 6.86 9.75
CA GLU A 259 -7.97 7.85 10.83
C GLU A 259 -6.98 8.98 10.50
N ALA A 260 -5.78 8.65 10.03
CA ALA A 260 -4.80 9.65 9.60
C ALA A 260 -5.35 10.56 8.49
N ALA A 261 -6.03 9.97 7.49
CA ALA A 261 -6.68 10.72 6.42
C ALA A 261 -7.80 11.64 6.94
N GLN A 262 -8.59 11.19 7.91
CA GLN A 262 -9.65 11.98 8.51
C GLN A 262 -9.11 13.14 9.38
N LEU A 263 -8.06 12.89 10.17
CA LEU A 263 -7.40 13.92 10.99
C LEU A 263 -6.81 15.04 10.12
N ALA A 264 -6.14 14.67 9.03
CA ALA A 264 -5.61 15.63 8.07
C ALA A 264 -6.74 16.44 7.39
N TYR A 265 -7.83 15.78 7.02
CA TYR A 265 -9.01 16.44 6.46
C TYR A 265 -9.60 17.46 7.44
N ASP A 266 -9.81 17.06 8.70
CA ASP A 266 -10.45 17.91 9.70
C ASP A 266 -9.62 19.16 9.98
N PHE A 267 -8.29 19.02 10.08
CA PHE A 267 -7.39 20.17 10.24
C PHE A 267 -7.47 21.10 9.04
N VAL A 268 -7.26 20.58 7.81
CA VAL A 268 -7.18 21.43 6.60
C VAL A 268 -8.53 22.07 6.31
N TRP A 269 -9.61 21.28 6.38
CA TRP A 269 -10.94 21.81 6.02
C TRP A 269 -11.47 22.77 7.08
N ARG A 270 -11.56 22.31 8.33
CA ARG A 270 -12.19 23.08 9.41
C ARG A 270 -11.26 24.09 10.05
N ASP A 271 -10.12 23.62 10.58
CA ASP A 271 -9.28 24.49 11.40
C ASP A 271 -8.56 25.53 10.54
N PHE A 272 -7.98 25.12 9.40
CA PHE A 272 -7.26 26.03 8.52
C PHE A 272 -8.21 26.83 7.60
N CYS A 273 -9.03 26.13 6.77
CA CYS A 273 -9.80 26.83 5.73
C CYS A 273 -11.03 27.55 6.28
N ASP A 274 -11.83 26.90 7.14
CA ASP A 274 -13.11 27.49 7.57
C ASP A 274 -12.94 28.45 8.76
N TRP A 275 -11.89 28.29 9.57
CA TRP A 275 -11.64 29.17 10.70
C TRP A 275 -10.49 30.14 10.44
N TYR A 276 -9.24 29.64 10.33
CA TYR A 276 -8.08 30.51 10.32
C TYR A 276 -8.07 31.47 9.12
N LEU A 277 -8.31 30.96 7.89
CA LEU A 277 -8.36 31.83 6.71
C LEU A 277 -9.48 32.87 6.78
N GLU A 278 -10.58 32.60 7.43
CA GLU A 278 -11.65 33.58 7.60
C GLU A 278 -11.32 34.61 8.68
N VAL A 279 -10.74 34.17 9.81
CA VAL A 279 -10.29 35.07 10.90
C VAL A 279 -9.15 35.98 10.44
N SER A 280 -8.26 35.48 9.58
CA SER A 280 -7.13 36.26 9.06
C SER A 280 -7.53 37.32 8.03
N LYS A 281 -8.78 37.32 7.56
CA LYS A 281 -9.30 38.41 6.73
C LYS A 281 -9.48 39.65 7.60
N ALA A 282 -8.99 40.79 7.13
CA ALA A 282 -9.11 42.05 7.88
C ALA A 282 -10.59 42.40 8.17
N PRO A 283 -10.91 42.92 9.38
CA PRO A 283 -12.29 43.17 9.82
C PRO A 283 -13.10 44.11 8.93
N HIS A 284 -12.51 44.82 8.03
CA HIS A 284 -13.15 45.86 7.19
C HIS A 284 -12.95 45.67 5.68
N GLY A 285 -12.70 44.45 5.21
CA GLY A 285 -12.50 44.16 3.79
C GLY A 285 -11.12 44.51 3.27
N GLU A 286 -10.20 44.86 4.14
CA GLU A 286 -8.79 44.98 3.80
C GLU A 286 -8.15 43.61 3.55
N THR A 287 -7.18 43.54 2.66
CA THR A 287 -6.43 42.28 2.45
C THR A 287 -5.74 41.85 3.75
N PRO A 288 -5.77 40.56 4.09
CA PRO A 288 -5.06 40.04 5.27
C PRO A 288 -3.62 40.51 5.27
N ASP A 289 -3.12 40.86 6.45
CA ASP A 289 -1.72 41.22 6.59
C ASP A 289 -0.84 40.03 6.17
N ARG A 290 0.15 40.33 5.34
CA ARG A 290 1.09 39.35 4.82
C ARG A 290 1.84 38.62 5.91
N GLU A 291 2.14 39.28 7.05
CA GLU A 291 2.82 38.68 8.19
C GLU A 291 1.93 37.66 8.96
N THR A 292 0.61 37.82 8.87
CA THR A 292 -0.36 36.90 9.50
C THR A 292 -0.50 35.57 8.76
N LEU A 293 -0.18 35.54 7.46
CA LEU A 293 -0.32 34.37 6.61
C LEU A 293 0.99 33.63 6.32
N ALA A 294 2.14 34.22 6.71
CA ALA A 294 3.48 33.62 6.52
C ALA A 294 3.91 32.80 7.72
#